data_85ce43cfbe316ffc63ad9b7bf9a8fc41
#
_entry.id   85ce43cfbe316ffc63ad9b7bf9a8fc41
#
_cell.length_a   1.000
_cell.length_b   1.000
_cell.length_c   1.000
_cell.angle_alpha   90.00
_cell.angle_beta   90.00
_cell.angle_gamma   90.00
#
_symmetry.space_group_name_H-M   'P 1'
#
loop_
_entity.id
_entity.type
_entity.pdbx_description
1 polymer ?
#
loop_
_entity_poly.entity_id
_entity_poly.type
_entity_poly.pdbx_seq_one_letter_code
_entity_poly.pdbx_strand_id
1 'polypeptide(L)'
;MTLPQLAGLAMVCQAMPTTLKPWLPAIGTGVIGWFALDGLLRLSHLPIASGLTLAGLGLGALLLRRRQPRGPAPTDVSGWLGRLEQLEAQFLRLAGEPAPAQAELDSRLRKDQLAALRQELDRQGLQLALVGTCPPALALQPDLIGALRGPETLQLHWAHPLPAWSADWSWPEVFAACDLLIHHLRTPLSAADLRWLEALPAAQPAWLLVDCPSDDQSRQALSAELRSQLGQELSSRLLFWDGLPTTLVASISPLARHLASGGAELRRGRQLRRLEQLHGQWQCNLEQLRRQHFLPLQRRTQWLVAAGVVAAPLPSLDLLVLAVANGLMLREMARLWDCPWTFEQLQAAASELAKAALAQGVVEWSSQLLTGLVKLHGATWLVGGALQALSAAYLTRVVARSMADMLALSAGVSEPDLAEIKRQAPLLVARAAAAEKLDWPAFIEQGRQWLCNLPPASMICSDLMAAERTP
;
A
#
# COMPACT_ATOMS: atom_id res chain seq x y z
N MET A 1 -23.73 -9.11 -32.40
CA MET A 1 -23.58 -10.54 -32.04
C MET A 1 -24.52 -11.34 -32.92
N THR A 2 -24.02 -12.30 -33.68
CA THR A 2 -24.80 -13.15 -34.59
C THR A 2 -25.39 -14.34 -33.80
N LEU A 3 -26.57 -14.83 -34.22
CA LEU A 3 -27.30 -15.96 -33.60
C LEU A 3 -26.44 -17.18 -33.19
N PRO A 4 -25.37 -17.59 -33.88
CA PRO A 4 -24.53 -18.71 -33.48
C PRO A 4 -23.67 -18.43 -32.24
N GLN A 5 -23.40 -17.15 -31.89
CA GLN A 5 -22.63 -16.80 -30.68
C GLN A 5 -23.46 -16.90 -29.38
N LEU A 6 -24.79 -16.76 -29.48
CA LEU A 6 -25.71 -16.96 -28.37
C LEU A 6 -25.92 -18.43 -27.98
N ALA A 7 -25.87 -19.31 -29.00
CA ALA A 7 -25.96 -20.76 -28.78
C ALA A 7 -24.73 -21.32 -28.03
N GLY A 8 -23.53 -20.80 -28.30
CA GLY A 8 -22.30 -21.18 -27.57
C GLY A 8 -22.32 -20.77 -26.09
N LEU A 9 -22.89 -19.61 -25.77
CA LEU A 9 -23.04 -19.15 -24.37
C LEU A 9 -24.04 -20.01 -23.56
N ALA A 10 -25.11 -20.46 -24.18
CA ALA A 10 -26.10 -21.33 -23.56
C ALA A 10 -25.50 -22.71 -23.19
N MET A 11 -24.61 -23.24 -24.06
CA MET A 11 -23.96 -24.52 -23.81
C MET A 11 -22.90 -24.49 -22.70
N VAL A 12 -22.20 -23.37 -22.53
CA VAL A 12 -21.25 -23.16 -21.46
C VAL A 12 -21.96 -23.02 -20.11
N CYS A 13 -23.16 -22.41 -20.07
CA CYS A 13 -23.94 -22.29 -18.82
C CYS A 13 -24.51 -23.62 -18.33
N GLN A 14 -24.70 -24.64 -19.19
CA GLN A 14 -25.16 -25.96 -18.78
C GLN A 14 -24.08 -26.87 -18.19
N ALA A 15 -22.81 -26.61 -18.52
CA ALA A 15 -21.66 -27.40 -18.06
C ALA A 15 -21.03 -26.92 -16.73
N MET A 16 -21.54 -25.84 -16.10
CA MET A 16 -20.99 -25.32 -14.85
C MET A 16 -21.55 -25.99 -13.60
N PRO A 17 -20.70 -26.25 -12.58
CA PRO A 17 -21.11 -26.81 -11.29
C PRO A 17 -22.11 -25.89 -10.58
N THR A 18 -23.07 -26.51 -9.89
CA THR A 18 -24.22 -25.85 -9.25
C THR A 18 -23.86 -24.77 -8.22
N THR A 19 -22.66 -24.78 -7.69
CA THR A 19 -22.14 -23.81 -6.69
C THR A 19 -21.83 -22.43 -7.28
N LEU A 20 -21.66 -22.30 -8.61
CA LEU A 20 -21.34 -21.03 -9.27
C LEU A 20 -22.56 -20.35 -9.92
N LYS A 21 -23.70 -21.04 -10.00
CA LYS A 21 -24.93 -20.51 -10.64
C LYS A 21 -25.48 -19.20 -10.00
N PRO A 22 -25.43 -18.95 -8.69
CA PRO A 22 -25.95 -17.70 -8.14
C PRO A 22 -25.12 -16.45 -8.47
N TRP A 23 -23.87 -16.61 -8.94
CA TRP A 23 -22.96 -15.51 -9.29
C TRP A 23 -22.99 -15.13 -10.78
N LEU A 24 -23.66 -15.92 -11.62
CA LEU A 24 -23.75 -15.70 -13.05
C LEU A 24 -24.34 -14.32 -13.44
N PRO A 25 -25.41 -13.81 -12.81
CA PRO A 25 -25.92 -12.48 -13.14
C PRO A 25 -24.94 -11.36 -12.78
N ALA A 26 -24.19 -11.49 -11.68
CA ALA A 26 -23.18 -10.49 -11.26
C ALA A 26 -21.95 -10.48 -12.19
N ILE A 27 -21.54 -11.66 -12.68
CA ILE A 27 -20.44 -11.78 -13.64
C ILE A 27 -20.90 -11.26 -15.02
N GLY A 28 -22.13 -11.61 -15.45
CA GLY A 28 -22.69 -11.16 -16.72
C GLY A 28 -22.87 -9.65 -16.78
N THR A 29 -23.38 -9.02 -15.73
CA THR A 29 -23.53 -7.56 -15.66
C THR A 29 -22.18 -6.85 -15.58
N GLY A 30 -21.19 -7.42 -14.90
CA GLY A 30 -19.83 -6.90 -14.87
C GLY A 30 -19.15 -6.91 -16.23
N VAL A 31 -19.28 -8.00 -16.98
CA VAL A 31 -18.69 -8.15 -18.33
C VAL A 31 -19.40 -7.26 -19.35
N ILE A 32 -20.73 -7.22 -19.34
CA ILE A 32 -21.52 -6.35 -20.24
C ILE A 32 -21.26 -4.88 -19.93
N GLY A 33 -21.19 -4.51 -18.63
CA GLY A 33 -20.82 -3.17 -18.19
C GLY A 33 -19.41 -2.76 -18.65
N TRP A 34 -18.46 -3.68 -18.59
CA TRP A 34 -17.10 -3.48 -19.08
C TRP A 34 -17.03 -3.23 -20.60
N PHE A 35 -17.70 -4.07 -21.40
CA PHE A 35 -17.74 -3.89 -22.87
C PHE A 35 -18.52 -2.64 -23.30
N ALA A 36 -19.58 -2.28 -22.57
CA ALA A 36 -20.30 -1.03 -22.82
C ALA A 36 -19.44 0.20 -22.46
N LEU A 37 -18.68 0.14 -21.37
CA LEU A 37 -17.75 1.20 -20.95
C LEU A 37 -16.56 1.31 -21.91
N ASP A 38 -15.97 0.21 -22.35
CA ASP A 38 -14.88 0.18 -23.34
C ASP A 38 -15.35 0.70 -24.71
N GLY A 39 -16.56 0.34 -25.13
CA GLY A 39 -17.19 0.88 -26.34
C GLY A 39 -17.47 2.38 -26.27
N LEU A 40 -17.94 2.88 -25.13
CA LEU A 40 -18.20 4.30 -24.88
C LEU A 40 -16.89 5.12 -24.82
N LEU A 41 -15.83 4.54 -24.21
CA LEU A 41 -14.50 5.14 -24.12
C LEU A 41 -13.78 5.21 -25.46
N ARG A 42 -14.05 4.28 -26.38
CA ARG A 42 -13.52 4.32 -27.76
C ARG A 42 -14.22 5.33 -28.66
N LEU A 43 -15.49 5.64 -28.36
CA LEU A 43 -16.26 6.67 -29.07
C LEU A 43 -15.98 8.10 -28.61
N SER A 44 -15.54 8.28 -27.37
CA SER A 44 -15.14 9.58 -26.84
C SER A 44 -13.61 9.71 -26.91
N HIS A 45 -13.10 10.44 -27.88
CA HIS A 45 -11.67 10.83 -27.97
C HIS A 45 -11.19 11.74 -26.82
N LEU A 46 -11.74 11.60 -25.61
CA LEU A 46 -11.41 12.43 -24.45
C LEU A 46 -10.44 11.69 -23.52
N PRO A 47 -9.40 12.37 -22.98
CA PRO A 47 -8.36 11.78 -22.11
C PRO A 47 -8.84 11.49 -20.66
N ILE A 48 -10.13 11.27 -20.45
CA ILE A 48 -10.75 11.06 -19.12
C ILE A 48 -10.48 9.65 -18.55
N ALA A 49 -9.95 8.73 -19.37
CA ALA A 49 -9.65 7.34 -18.96
C ALA A 49 -8.62 7.22 -17.81
N SER A 50 -7.82 8.29 -17.55
CA SER A 50 -6.80 8.27 -16.51
C SER A 50 -7.34 8.38 -15.07
N GLY A 51 -8.48 9.01 -14.85
CA GLY A 51 -9.05 9.20 -13.51
C GLY A 51 -9.71 7.95 -12.92
N LEU A 52 -10.46 7.21 -13.73
CA LEU A 52 -11.16 5.99 -13.31
C LEU A 52 -10.19 4.80 -13.12
N THR A 53 -9.14 4.71 -13.95
CA THR A 53 -8.08 3.72 -13.77
C THR A 53 -7.25 3.99 -12.50
N LEU A 54 -6.99 5.25 -12.16
CA LEU A 54 -6.30 5.62 -10.92
C LEU A 54 -7.14 5.31 -9.67
N ALA A 55 -8.46 5.55 -9.71
CA ALA A 55 -9.36 5.20 -8.61
C ALA A 55 -9.49 3.68 -8.41
N GLY A 56 -9.60 2.91 -9.50
CA GLY A 56 -9.60 1.43 -9.47
C GLY A 56 -8.26 0.86 -9.00
N LEU A 57 -7.14 1.47 -9.39
CA LEU A 57 -5.81 1.09 -8.94
C LEU A 57 -5.57 1.46 -7.47
N GLY A 58 -6.11 2.59 -7.01
CA GLY A 58 -6.08 3.00 -5.61
C GLY A 58 -6.83 2.01 -4.70
N LEU A 59 -8.03 1.59 -5.10
CA LEU A 59 -8.82 0.60 -4.39
C LEU A 59 -8.15 -0.79 -4.41
N GLY A 60 -7.59 -1.20 -5.55
CA GLY A 60 -6.82 -2.44 -5.68
C GLY A 60 -5.56 -2.43 -4.80
N ALA A 61 -4.84 -1.31 -4.73
CA ALA A 61 -3.69 -1.15 -3.86
C ALA A 61 -4.06 -1.19 -2.37
N LEU A 62 -5.22 -0.63 -2.00
CA LEU A 62 -5.76 -0.69 -0.63
C LEU A 62 -6.16 -2.12 -0.24
N LEU A 63 -6.77 -2.87 -1.17
CA LEU A 63 -7.14 -4.27 -0.96
C LEU A 63 -5.92 -5.19 -0.89
N LEU A 64 -4.87 -4.94 -1.70
CA LEU A 64 -3.60 -5.66 -1.62
C LEU A 64 -2.86 -5.33 -0.32
N ARG A 65 -2.90 -4.09 0.15
CA ARG A 65 -2.32 -3.69 1.46
C ARG A 65 -2.98 -4.44 2.63
N ARG A 66 -4.28 -4.77 2.54
CA ARG A 66 -5.00 -5.57 3.54
C ARG A 66 -4.69 -7.08 3.48
N ARG A 67 -4.13 -7.59 2.37
CA ARG A 67 -3.88 -9.03 2.15
C ARG A 67 -2.41 -9.43 2.15
N GLN A 68 -1.51 -8.60 2.69
CA GLN A 68 -0.15 -9.09 2.91
C GLN A 68 -0.21 -10.30 3.86
N PRO A 69 0.33 -11.46 3.47
CA PRO A 69 0.55 -12.56 4.39
C PRO A 69 1.68 -12.14 5.34
N ARG A 70 1.35 -11.30 6.30
CA ARG A 70 2.22 -11.06 7.44
C ARG A 70 2.16 -12.34 8.26
N GLY A 71 3.31 -12.91 8.60
CA GLY A 71 3.36 -13.90 9.68
C GLY A 71 2.60 -13.33 10.89
N PRO A 72 2.02 -14.16 11.76
CA PRO A 72 1.18 -13.71 12.85
C PRO A 72 1.87 -12.55 13.57
N ALA A 73 1.12 -11.46 13.77
CA ALA A 73 1.64 -10.29 14.50
C ALA A 73 2.09 -10.75 15.88
N PRO A 74 3.25 -10.29 16.39
CA PRO A 74 3.65 -10.59 17.74
C PRO A 74 2.57 -10.14 18.72
N THR A 75 2.28 -10.99 19.70
CA THR A 75 1.30 -10.70 20.75
C THR A 75 1.93 -10.06 21.97
N ASP A 76 3.23 -9.87 21.95
CA ASP A 76 4.03 -9.35 23.07
C ASP A 76 5.04 -8.29 22.61
N VAL A 77 5.49 -7.50 23.59
CA VAL A 77 6.44 -6.40 23.37
C VAL A 77 7.80 -6.93 22.89
N SER A 78 8.27 -8.05 23.43
CA SER A 78 9.57 -8.64 23.06
C SER A 78 9.62 -9.08 21.62
N GLY A 79 8.55 -9.68 21.12
CA GLY A 79 8.44 -10.09 19.71
C GLY A 79 8.47 -8.90 18.74
N TRP A 80 7.82 -7.79 19.08
CA TRP A 80 7.88 -6.57 18.29
C TRP A 80 9.25 -5.91 18.30
N LEU A 81 9.92 -5.87 19.47
CA LEU A 81 11.30 -5.36 19.57
C LEU A 81 12.25 -6.19 18.72
N GLY A 82 12.13 -7.53 18.76
CA GLY A 82 12.92 -8.41 17.89
C GLY A 82 12.69 -8.15 16.40
N ARG A 83 11.45 -7.85 15.98
CA ARG A 83 11.18 -7.43 14.58
C ARG A 83 11.82 -6.11 14.21
N LEU A 84 11.83 -5.13 15.11
CA LEU A 84 12.51 -3.85 14.87
C LEU A 84 14.03 -4.03 14.74
N GLU A 85 14.63 -4.89 15.56
CA GLU A 85 16.06 -5.24 15.46
C GLU A 85 16.39 -5.94 14.14
N GLN A 86 15.51 -6.83 13.67
CA GLN A 86 15.64 -7.45 12.35
C GLN A 86 15.57 -6.43 11.21
N LEU A 87 14.67 -5.43 11.29
CA LEU A 87 14.62 -4.36 10.30
C LEU A 87 15.89 -3.51 10.31
N GLU A 88 16.42 -3.15 11.48
CA GLU A 88 17.69 -2.42 11.58
C GLU A 88 18.84 -3.19 10.94
N ALA A 89 18.92 -4.50 11.16
CA ALA A 89 19.91 -5.36 10.50
C ALA A 89 19.75 -5.35 8.96
N GLN A 90 18.51 -5.24 8.45
CA GLN A 90 18.27 -5.13 7.00
C GLN A 90 18.71 -3.78 6.47
N PHE A 91 18.48 -2.67 7.19
CA PHE A 91 19.01 -1.35 6.80
C PHE A 91 20.53 -1.34 6.71
N LEU A 92 21.21 -1.92 7.70
CA LEU A 92 22.67 -2.00 7.71
C LEU A 92 23.22 -2.84 6.55
N ARG A 93 22.58 -3.97 6.23
CA ARG A 93 22.96 -4.78 5.06
C ARG A 93 22.83 -4.03 3.74
N LEU A 94 21.76 -3.25 3.57
CA LEU A 94 21.55 -2.44 2.36
C LEU A 94 22.54 -1.28 2.24
N ALA A 95 22.98 -0.73 3.36
CA ALA A 95 23.96 0.35 3.37
C ALA A 95 25.35 -0.10 2.83
N GLY A 96 25.69 -1.39 2.98
CA GLY A 96 27.01 -1.94 2.60
C GLY A 96 28.13 -1.56 3.58
N GLU A 97 29.32 -2.03 3.29
CA GLU A 97 30.53 -1.72 4.08
C GLU A 97 31.63 -1.16 3.14
N PRO A 98 32.22 0.03 3.45
CA PRO A 98 31.85 0.92 4.56
C PRO A 98 30.50 1.62 4.34
N ALA A 99 29.74 1.83 5.41
CA ALA A 99 28.45 2.50 5.31
C ALA A 99 28.66 3.99 4.94
N PRO A 100 27.85 4.55 4.02
CA PRO A 100 27.86 5.97 3.75
C PRO A 100 27.51 6.78 5.01
N ALA A 101 28.09 7.97 5.16
CA ALA A 101 27.85 8.83 6.33
C ALA A 101 26.34 9.10 6.59
N GLN A 102 25.54 9.20 5.54
CA GLN A 102 24.09 9.35 5.66
C GLN A 102 23.45 8.11 6.29
N ALA A 103 23.84 6.91 5.91
CA ALA A 103 23.30 5.67 6.46
C ALA A 103 23.65 5.50 7.94
N GLU A 104 24.84 5.96 8.36
CA GLU A 104 25.22 5.99 9.78
C GLU A 104 24.33 6.97 10.58
N LEU A 105 24.08 8.16 10.02
CA LEU A 105 23.19 9.14 10.64
C LEU A 105 21.78 8.59 10.79
N ASP A 106 21.25 8.00 9.75
CA ASP A 106 19.92 7.38 9.77
C ASP A 106 19.83 6.22 10.77
N SER A 107 20.90 5.42 10.91
CA SER A 107 20.99 4.36 11.93
C SER A 107 20.96 4.94 13.34
N ARG A 108 21.67 6.04 13.60
CA ARG A 108 21.63 6.73 14.90
C ARG A 108 20.22 7.24 15.19
N LEU A 109 19.58 7.91 14.24
CA LEU A 109 18.21 8.39 14.39
C LEU A 109 17.20 7.27 14.72
N ARG A 110 17.31 6.11 14.06
CA ARG A 110 16.47 4.95 14.39
C ARG A 110 16.73 4.39 15.79
N LYS A 111 17.98 4.34 16.21
CA LYS A 111 18.36 3.94 17.60
C LYS A 111 17.79 4.90 18.63
N ASP A 112 17.85 6.21 18.36
CA ASP A 112 17.28 7.24 19.24
C ASP A 112 15.75 7.13 19.30
N GLN A 113 15.08 6.89 18.16
CA GLN A 113 13.64 6.62 18.12
C GLN A 113 13.27 5.38 18.94
N LEU A 114 14.04 4.30 18.83
CA LEU A 114 13.80 3.08 19.61
C LEU A 114 14.05 3.30 21.10
N ALA A 115 15.07 4.06 21.46
CA ALA A 115 15.36 4.41 22.85
C ALA A 115 14.24 5.27 23.47
N ALA A 116 13.78 6.28 22.74
CA ALA A 116 12.65 7.11 23.14
C ALA A 116 11.36 6.29 23.31
N LEU A 117 11.10 5.36 22.37
CA LEU A 117 9.94 4.46 22.49
C LEU A 117 10.07 3.53 23.70
N ARG A 118 11.25 2.95 23.98
CA ARG A 118 11.46 2.13 25.17
C ARG A 118 11.17 2.92 26.45
N GLN A 119 11.62 4.16 26.55
CA GLN A 119 11.29 5.03 27.66
C GLN A 119 9.78 5.30 27.78
N GLU A 120 9.09 5.49 26.64
CA GLU A 120 7.62 5.63 26.61
C GLU A 120 6.92 4.34 27.06
N LEU A 121 7.43 3.14 26.68
CA LEU A 121 6.86 1.86 27.09
C LEU A 121 6.91 1.63 28.59
N ASP A 122 7.96 2.15 29.27
CA ASP A 122 8.13 2.06 30.72
C ASP A 122 7.27 3.05 31.53
N ARG A 123 6.53 3.92 30.84
CA ARG A 123 5.67 4.92 31.47
C ARG A 123 4.62 4.26 32.39
N GLN A 124 4.56 4.72 33.60
CA GLN A 124 3.52 4.36 34.56
C GLN A 124 2.31 5.29 34.42
N GLY A 125 1.13 4.77 34.81
CA GLY A 125 -0.13 5.50 34.72
C GLY A 125 -0.78 5.51 33.34
N LEU A 126 -2.01 6.00 33.30
CA LEU A 126 -2.86 6.06 32.12
C LEU A 126 -2.87 7.48 31.53
N GLN A 127 -2.80 7.57 30.23
CA GLN A 127 -3.03 8.81 29.46
C GLN A 127 -4.30 8.67 28.64
N LEU A 128 -5.25 9.56 28.92
CA LEU A 128 -6.49 9.67 28.18
C LEU A 128 -6.48 10.98 27.38
N ALA A 129 -7.23 11.02 26.29
CA ALA A 129 -7.51 12.28 25.61
C ALA A 129 -9.03 12.46 25.47
N LEU A 130 -9.50 13.66 25.83
CA LEU A 130 -10.85 14.11 25.48
C LEU A 130 -10.77 14.92 24.20
N VAL A 131 -11.47 14.45 23.17
CA VAL A 131 -11.46 15.01 21.81
C VAL A 131 -12.88 15.20 21.32
N GLY A 132 -13.06 15.98 20.28
CA GLY A 132 -14.36 16.16 19.62
C GLY A 132 -14.34 17.40 18.75
N THR A 133 -15.31 17.54 17.86
CA THR A 133 -15.50 18.78 17.06
C THR A 133 -16.00 19.93 17.94
N CYS A 134 -16.70 19.61 19.02
CA CYS A 134 -17.19 20.55 20.03
C CYS A 134 -16.94 19.98 21.43
N PRO A 135 -15.69 19.94 21.93
CA PRO A 135 -15.40 19.42 23.27
C PRO A 135 -16.11 20.28 24.35
N PRO A 136 -16.40 19.71 25.53
CA PRO A 136 -17.00 20.47 26.62
C PRO A 136 -16.02 21.52 27.14
N ALA A 137 -16.51 22.42 27.98
CA ALA A 137 -15.71 23.52 28.53
C ALA A 137 -14.52 22.97 29.35
N LEU A 138 -13.32 23.55 29.17
CA LEU A 138 -12.09 23.14 29.86
C LEU A 138 -12.21 23.21 31.40
N ALA A 139 -13.13 24.06 31.92
CA ALA A 139 -13.40 24.16 33.35
C ALA A 139 -13.90 22.84 33.98
N LEU A 140 -14.42 21.90 33.18
CA LEU A 140 -14.86 20.57 33.63
C LEU A 140 -13.71 19.54 33.75
N GLN A 141 -12.51 19.89 33.34
CA GLN A 141 -11.37 18.97 33.38
C GLN A 141 -11.06 18.41 34.78
N PRO A 142 -11.03 19.23 35.85
CA PRO A 142 -10.80 18.73 37.21
C PRO A 142 -11.88 17.75 37.67
N ASP A 143 -13.13 18.04 37.37
CA ASP A 143 -14.28 17.18 37.73
C ASP A 143 -14.22 15.84 37.00
N LEU A 144 -13.88 15.87 35.71
CA LEU A 144 -13.71 14.66 34.90
C LEU A 144 -12.55 13.80 35.42
N ILE A 145 -11.39 14.41 35.71
CA ILE A 145 -10.23 13.71 36.29
C ILE A 145 -10.61 13.12 37.66
N GLY A 146 -11.33 13.88 38.50
CA GLY A 146 -11.78 13.43 39.82
C GLY A 146 -12.71 12.21 39.70
N ALA A 147 -13.63 12.24 38.76
CA ALA A 147 -14.60 11.16 38.53
C ALA A 147 -14.00 9.89 37.89
N LEU A 148 -12.90 10.04 37.14
CA LEU A 148 -12.16 8.93 36.53
C LEU A 148 -11.01 8.40 37.40
N ARG A 149 -10.79 9.00 38.58
CA ARG A 149 -9.72 8.61 39.49
C ARG A 149 -9.86 7.13 39.89
N GLY A 150 -8.83 6.36 39.64
CA GLY A 150 -8.71 4.95 39.96
C GLY A 150 -7.44 4.62 40.73
N PRO A 151 -7.02 3.36 40.79
CA PRO A 151 -5.78 2.94 41.46
C PRO A 151 -4.50 3.45 40.78
N GLU A 152 -4.61 3.77 39.47
CA GLU A 152 -3.48 4.27 38.69
C GLU A 152 -3.52 5.79 38.53
N THR A 153 -2.32 6.40 38.38
CA THR A 153 -2.23 7.82 38.06
C THR A 153 -2.82 8.08 36.69
N LEU A 154 -3.62 9.14 36.56
CA LEU A 154 -4.31 9.50 35.35
C LEU A 154 -3.84 10.86 34.85
N GLN A 155 -3.49 10.95 33.58
CA GLN A 155 -3.29 12.20 32.85
C GLN A 155 -4.37 12.34 31.78
N LEU A 156 -5.05 13.47 31.74
CA LEU A 156 -6.08 13.76 30.76
C LEU A 156 -5.62 14.91 29.85
N HIS A 157 -5.43 14.61 28.59
CA HIS A 157 -5.20 15.59 27.52
C HIS A 157 -6.55 16.15 27.07
N TRP A 158 -6.75 17.45 27.24
CA TRP A 158 -7.94 18.14 26.78
C TRP A 158 -7.64 18.77 25.41
N ALA A 159 -8.25 18.24 24.36
CA ALA A 159 -7.98 18.71 23.00
C ALA A 159 -8.68 20.04 22.71
N HIS A 160 -8.06 20.84 21.84
CA HIS A 160 -8.78 21.88 21.12
C HIS A 160 -9.84 21.24 20.20
N PRO A 161 -10.89 21.97 19.81
CA PRO A 161 -11.88 21.46 18.88
C PRO A 161 -11.23 20.88 17.63
N LEU A 162 -11.62 19.64 17.27
CA LEU A 162 -11.19 19.04 16.01
C LEU A 162 -11.78 19.83 14.84
N PRO A 163 -11.07 20.01 13.73
CA PRO A 163 -11.59 20.76 12.59
C PRO A 163 -12.81 20.05 11.99
N ALA A 164 -13.84 20.83 11.65
CA ALA A 164 -15.06 20.31 11.01
C ALA A 164 -14.81 19.87 9.56
N TRP A 165 -13.70 20.26 8.97
CA TRP A 165 -13.25 19.85 7.64
C TRP A 165 -11.74 19.71 7.59
N SER A 166 -11.27 18.66 6.88
CA SER A 166 -9.84 18.42 6.60
C SER A 166 -9.71 17.68 5.27
N ALA A 167 -8.69 18.01 4.48
CA ALA A 167 -8.34 17.23 3.30
C ALA A 167 -7.80 15.85 3.68
N ASP A 168 -7.04 15.79 4.80
CA ASP A 168 -6.40 14.59 5.33
C ASP A 168 -6.96 14.30 6.73
N TRP A 169 -7.92 13.36 6.79
CA TRP A 169 -8.53 12.91 8.03
C TRP A 169 -7.60 11.93 8.75
N SER A 170 -6.63 12.47 9.48
CA SER A 170 -5.69 11.68 10.29
C SER A 170 -5.69 12.16 11.73
N TRP A 171 -5.64 11.22 12.66
CA TRP A 171 -5.55 11.55 14.06
C TRP A 171 -4.18 12.12 14.41
N PRO A 172 -4.12 13.22 15.19
CA PRO A 172 -2.87 13.76 15.72
C PRO A 172 -2.12 12.68 16.51
N GLU A 173 -0.80 12.61 16.34
CA GLU A 173 0.04 11.56 16.95
C GLU A 173 -0.06 11.56 18.48
N VAL A 174 -0.21 12.73 19.10
CA VAL A 174 -0.38 12.88 20.56
C VAL A 174 -1.58 12.08 21.07
N PHE A 175 -2.70 12.08 20.31
CA PHE A 175 -3.90 11.34 20.73
C PHE A 175 -3.78 9.85 20.40
N ALA A 176 -3.14 9.50 19.29
CA ALA A 176 -2.85 8.10 18.96
C ALA A 176 -1.92 7.43 19.99
N ALA A 177 -1.08 8.22 20.68
CA ALA A 177 -0.22 7.75 21.76
C ALA A 177 -0.93 7.56 23.11
N CYS A 178 -2.19 8.02 23.25
CA CYS A 178 -2.97 7.82 24.47
C CYS A 178 -3.43 6.37 24.63
N ASP A 179 -3.65 5.95 25.88
CA ASP A 179 -4.14 4.62 26.19
C ASP A 179 -5.61 4.45 25.74
N LEU A 180 -6.41 5.53 25.87
CA LEU A 180 -7.81 5.55 25.51
C LEU A 180 -8.25 6.96 25.09
N LEU A 181 -9.20 7.05 24.16
CA LEU A 181 -9.84 8.28 23.73
C LEU A 181 -11.26 8.40 24.30
N ILE A 182 -11.63 9.59 24.70
CA ILE A 182 -13.01 9.98 25.00
C ILE A 182 -13.42 10.95 23.91
N HIS A 183 -14.31 10.52 23.00
CA HIS A 183 -14.80 11.39 21.94
C HIS A 183 -16.13 12.00 22.36
N HIS A 184 -16.15 13.31 22.52
CA HIS A 184 -17.36 14.05 22.84
C HIS A 184 -18.17 14.30 21.57
N LEU A 185 -19.44 13.92 21.62
CA LEU A 185 -20.40 14.03 20.53
C LEU A 185 -21.59 14.89 20.93
N ARG A 186 -21.92 15.84 20.09
CA ARG A 186 -23.20 16.54 20.13
C ARG A 186 -24.20 15.93 19.17
N THR A 187 -25.44 15.97 19.56
CA THR A 187 -26.56 15.48 18.74
C THR A 187 -27.31 16.64 18.09
N PRO A 188 -27.73 16.50 16.81
CA PRO A 188 -27.47 15.40 15.88
C PRO A 188 -26.00 15.30 15.46
N LEU A 189 -25.55 14.07 15.12
CA LEU A 189 -24.16 13.85 14.67
C LEU A 189 -23.86 14.66 13.41
N SER A 190 -22.74 15.34 13.42
CA SER A 190 -22.24 16.03 12.22
C SER A 190 -21.49 15.07 11.29
N ALA A 191 -21.42 15.39 10.00
CA ALA A 191 -20.60 14.65 9.05
C ALA A 191 -19.11 14.65 9.46
N ALA A 192 -18.67 15.72 10.13
CA ALA A 192 -17.31 15.82 10.66
C ALA A 192 -17.05 14.81 11.78
N ASP A 193 -18.00 14.65 12.72
CA ASP A 193 -17.87 13.65 13.80
C ASP A 193 -17.77 12.24 13.23
N LEU A 194 -18.62 11.89 12.25
CA LEU A 194 -18.56 10.58 11.58
C LEU A 194 -17.22 10.36 10.90
N ARG A 195 -16.67 11.38 10.21
CA ARG A 195 -15.36 11.29 9.57
C ARG A 195 -14.23 11.07 10.56
N TRP A 196 -14.25 11.75 11.70
CA TRP A 196 -13.26 11.53 12.75
C TRP A 196 -13.37 10.14 13.38
N LEU A 197 -14.59 9.62 13.56
CA LEU A 197 -14.81 8.27 14.05
C LEU A 197 -14.37 7.20 13.04
N GLU A 198 -14.61 7.40 11.74
CA GLU A 198 -14.12 6.54 10.67
C GLU A 198 -12.58 6.54 10.57
N ALA A 199 -11.96 7.68 10.87
CA ALA A 199 -10.50 7.85 10.83
C ALA A 199 -9.79 7.34 12.09
N LEU A 200 -10.52 6.85 13.11
CA LEU A 200 -9.90 6.31 14.33
C LEU A 200 -8.83 5.26 14.01
N PRO A 201 -7.64 5.35 14.63
CA PRO A 201 -6.62 4.34 14.43
C PRO A 201 -7.13 2.94 14.79
N ALA A 202 -6.77 1.95 13.98
CA ALA A 202 -7.14 0.56 14.24
C ALA A 202 -6.67 0.14 15.65
N ALA A 203 -7.53 -0.54 16.38
CA ALA A 203 -7.32 -0.98 17.76
C ALA A 203 -7.12 0.14 18.80
N GLN A 204 -7.40 1.41 18.48
CA GLN A 204 -7.43 2.50 19.46
C GLN A 204 -8.73 2.43 20.26
N PRO A 205 -8.70 2.15 21.57
CA PRO A 205 -9.95 2.13 22.36
C PRO A 205 -10.51 3.54 22.48
N ALA A 206 -11.79 3.67 22.16
CA ALA A 206 -12.51 4.93 22.28
C ALA A 206 -13.84 4.72 23.01
N TRP A 207 -14.21 5.70 23.83
CA TRP A 207 -15.53 5.83 24.44
C TRP A 207 -16.18 7.10 23.93
N LEU A 208 -17.48 7.07 23.73
CA LEU A 208 -18.25 8.17 23.18
C LEU A 208 -19.04 8.84 24.29
N LEU A 209 -18.71 10.08 24.64
CA LEU A 209 -19.46 10.91 25.57
C LEU A 209 -20.47 11.75 24.75
N VAL A 210 -21.73 11.43 24.88
CA VAL A 210 -22.81 11.98 24.05
C VAL A 210 -23.64 12.96 24.86
N ASP A 211 -23.77 14.20 24.37
CA ASP A 211 -24.73 15.17 24.93
C ASP A 211 -26.15 14.66 24.70
N CYS A 212 -26.89 14.46 25.79
CA CYS A 212 -28.25 13.94 25.76
C CYS A 212 -29.10 14.59 26.83
N PRO A 213 -30.36 14.96 26.55
CA PRO A 213 -31.29 15.40 27.57
C PRO A 213 -31.46 14.37 28.71
N SER A 214 -31.84 14.84 29.90
CA SER A 214 -31.90 14.02 31.10
C SER A 214 -33.03 13.00 31.09
N ASP A 215 -34.02 13.11 30.17
CA ASP A 215 -35.15 12.22 30.10
C ASP A 215 -34.81 10.86 29.47
N ASP A 216 -35.33 9.79 30.08
CA ASP A 216 -35.02 8.41 29.68
C ASP A 216 -35.54 8.04 28.29
N GLN A 217 -36.64 8.64 27.83
CA GLN A 217 -37.24 8.37 26.53
C GLN A 217 -36.32 8.89 25.39
N SER A 218 -35.86 10.14 25.51
CA SER A 218 -34.92 10.74 24.56
C SER A 218 -33.61 9.98 24.55
N ARG A 219 -33.09 9.54 25.70
CA ARG A 219 -31.89 8.75 25.83
C ARG A 219 -32.00 7.39 25.11
N GLN A 220 -33.14 6.69 25.26
CA GLN A 220 -33.36 5.41 24.57
C GLN A 220 -33.45 5.59 23.05
N ALA A 221 -34.23 6.60 22.59
CA ALA A 221 -34.35 6.91 21.16
C ALA A 221 -32.99 7.23 20.55
N LEU A 222 -32.22 8.12 21.19
CA LEU A 222 -30.86 8.49 20.74
C LEU A 222 -29.90 7.30 20.75
N SER A 223 -29.98 6.44 21.77
CA SER A 223 -29.16 5.21 21.83
C SER A 223 -29.47 4.27 20.68
N ALA A 224 -30.73 4.11 20.28
CA ALA A 224 -31.14 3.29 19.14
C ALA A 224 -30.64 3.88 17.83
N GLU A 225 -30.75 5.20 17.64
CA GLU A 225 -30.26 5.91 16.48
C GLU A 225 -28.74 5.77 16.34
N LEU A 226 -27.96 6.07 17.38
CA LEU A 226 -26.49 5.97 17.36
C LEU A 226 -26.03 4.55 17.09
N ARG A 227 -26.71 3.53 17.65
CA ARG A 227 -26.36 2.13 17.34
C ARG A 227 -26.58 1.74 15.88
N SER A 228 -27.51 2.40 15.19
CA SER A 228 -27.71 2.17 13.75
C SER A 228 -26.66 2.82 12.86
N GLN A 229 -26.05 3.92 13.34
CA GLN A 229 -25.04 4.70 12.59
C GLN A 229 -23.61 4.28 12.91
N LEU A 230 -23.35 3.78 14.11
CA LEU A 230 -22.02 3.40 14.59
C LEU A 230 -21.81 1.89 14.53
N GLY A 231 -20.57 1.48 14.30
CA GLY A 231 -20.19 0.06 14.37
C GLY A 231 -20.44 -0.54 15.77
N GLN A 232 -20.61 -1.86 15.85
CA GLN A 232 -20.97 -2.59 17.07
C GLN A 232 -20.01 -2.30 18.24
N GLU A 233 -18.71 -2.12 17.98
CA GLU A 233 -17.72 -1.84 19.00
C GLU A 233 -17.93 -0.47 19.65
N LEU A 234 -18.08 0.60 18.88
CA LEU A 234 -18.32 1.94 19.40
C LEU A 234 -19.69 2.07 20.05
N SER A 235 -20.69 1.42 19.50
CA SER A 235 -22.06 1.44 20.06
C SER A 235 -22.17 0.79 21.43
N SER A 236 -21.22 -0.07 21.82
CA SER A 236 -21.16 -0.67 23.16
C SER A 236 -20.52 0.24 24.22
N ARG A 237 -19.87 1.35 23.77
CA ARG A 237 -19.08 2.26 24.60
C ARG A 237 -19.67 3.67 24.64
N LEU A 238 -21.01 3.77 24.62
CA LEU A 238 -21.72 5.03 24.70
C LEU A 238 -21.94 5.46 26.17
N LEU A 239 -21.62 6.71 26.45
CA LEU A 239 -21.89 7.39 27.72
C LEU A 239 -22.84 8.57 27.44
N PHE A 240 -23.93 8.67 28.14
CA PHE A 240 -24.89 9.76 27.96
C PHE A 240 -24.77 10.77 29.10
N TRP A 241 -24.65 12.04 28.76
CA TRP A 241 -24.45 13.12 29.69
C TRP A 241 -25.32 14.33 29.32
N ASP A 242 -25.91 14.96 30.29
CA ASP A 242 -26.81 16.12 30.11
C ASP A 242 -26.08 17.48 30.14
N GLY A 243 -24.77 17.48 30.17
CA GLY A 243 -23.94 18.70 30.19
C GLY A 243 -23.77 19.29 31.60
N LEU A 244 -24.42 18.74 32.64
CA LEU A 244 -24.31 19.28 34.00
C LEU A 244 -23.14 18.66 34.79
N PRO A 245 -22.34 19.47 35.50
CA PRO A 245 -21.25 18.94 36.31
C PRO A 245 -21.71 17.93 37.37
N THR A 246 -22.92 18.12 37.93
CA THR A 246 -23.49 17.29 38.98
C THR A 246 -23.80 15.86 38.55
N THR A 247 -24.11 15.66 37.27
CA THR A 247 -24.46 14.35 36.71
C THR A 247 -23.22 13.66 36.05
N LEU A 248 -22.13 14.37 35.86
CA LEU A 248 -20.93 13.88 35.14
C LEU A 248 -20.42 12.57 35.77
N VAL A 249 -20.28 12.52 37.10
CA VAL A 249 -19.74 11.34 37.81
C VAL A 249 -20.60 10.09 37.54
N ALA A 250 -21.91 10.23 37.57
CA ALA A 250 -22.83 9.14 37.27
C ALA A 250 -22.74 8.70 35.82
N SER A 251 -22.69 9.66 34.89
CA SER A 251 -22.63 9.43 33.44
C SER A 251 -21.37 8.69 33.00
N ILE A 252 -20.23 8.99 33.61
CA ILE A 252 -18.95 8.37 33.23
C ILE A 252 -18.56 7.15 34.11
N SER A 253 -19.43 6.76 35.07
CA SER A 253 -19.14 5.62 35.97
C SER A 253 -18.81 4.30 35.24
N PRO A 254 -19.40 3.96 34.06
CA PRO A 254 -19.02 2.77 33.32
C PRO A 254 -17.56 2.83 32.84
N LEU A 255 -17.11 4.00 32.38
CA LEU A 255 -15.72 4.22 31.96
C LEU A 255 -14.78 4.15 33.16
N ALA A 256 -15.12 4.78 34.29
CA ALA A 256 -14.31 4.74 35.51
C ALA A 256 -14.10 3.29 35.99
N ARG A 257 -15.13 2.45 35.95
CA ARG A 257 -15.03 1.02 36.29
C ARG A 257 -14.13 0.29 35.27
N HIS A 258 -14.26 0.59 34.00
CA HIS A 258 -13.41 -0.01 32.96
C HIS A 258 -11.92 0.34 33.18
N LEU A 259 -11.60 1.61 33.51
CA LEU A 259 -10.24 2.03 33.81
C LEU A 259 -9.68 1.35 35.07
N ALA A 260 -10.51 1.23 36.11
CA ALA A 260 -10.10 0.60 37.37
C ALA A 260 -9.76 -0.90 37.23
N SER A 261 -10.45 -1.61 36.35
CA SER A 261 -10.25 -3.05 36.15
C SER A 261 -9.32 -3.38 34.98
N GLY A 262 -9.24 -2.51 33.96
CA GLY A 262 -8.56 -2.77 32.69
C GLY A 262 -7.30 -1.93 32.42
N GLY A 263 -6.82 -1.16 33.38
CA GLY A 263 -5.70 -0.23 33.16
C GLY A 263 -4.43 -0.89 32.62
N ALA A 264 -4.08 -2.05 33.13
CA ALA A 264 -2.90 -2.81 32.67
C ALA A 264 -3.07 -3.29 31.20
N GLU A 265 -4.26 -3.70 30.82
CA GLU A 265 -4.57 -4.12 29.45
C GLU A 265 -4.54 -2.94 28.46
N LEU A 266 -5.07 -1.80 28.87
CA LEU A 266 -5.00 -0.56 28.08
C LEU A 266 -3.57 -0.13 27.81
N ARG A 267 -2.69 -0.14 28.84
CA ARG A 267 -1.26 0.15 28.69
C ARG A 267 -0.59 -0.84 27.75
N ARG A 268 -0.84 -2.15 27.93
CA ARG A 268 -0.30 -3.17 27.01
C ARG A 268 -0.79 -2.96 25.58
N GLY A 269 -2.07 -2.68 25.39
CA GLY A 269 -2.64 -2.38 24.08
C GLY A 269 -1.95 -1.19 23.41
N ARG A 270 -1.71 -0.10 24.18
CA ARG A 270 -0.94 1.05 23.69
C ARG A 270 0.48 0.66 23.31
N GLN A 271 1.20 -0.08 24.17
CA GLN A 271 2.56 -0.51 23.89
C GLN A 271 2.66 -1.26 22.56
N LEU A 272 1.74 -2.20 22.32
CA LEU A 272 1.70 -2.97 21.07
C LEU A 272 1.40 -2.07 19.87
N ARG A 273 0.42 -1.16 19.98
CA ARG A 273 0.10 -0.21 18.89
C ARG A 273 1.29 0.68 18.54
N ARG A 274 2.00 1.23 19.55
CA ARG A 274 3.18 2.09 19.32
C ARG A 274 4.33 1.34 18.65
N LEU A 275 4.57 0.10 19.05
CA LEU A 275 5.57 -0.77 18.41
C LEU A 275 5.18 -1.14 16.97
N GLU A 276 3.91 -1.47 16.74
CA GLU A 276 3.39 -1.74 15.40
C GLU A 276 3.50 -0.52 14.49
N GLN A 277 3.18 0.67 15.01
CA GLN A 277 3.30 1.93 14.27
C GLN A 277 4.75 2.19 13.87
N LEU A 278 5.70 2.11 14.81
CA LEU A 278 7.12 2.31 14.51
C LEU A 278 7.63 1.28 13.50
N HIS A 279 7.26 0.01 13.69
CA HIS A 279 7.61 -1.05 12.75
C HIS A 279 7.07 -0.78 11.34
N GLY A 280 5.81 -0.33 11.23
CA GLY A 280 5.21 0.06 9.94
C GLY A 280 5.94 1.22 9.27
N GLN A 281 6.33 2.24 10.04
CA GLN A 281 7.14 3.36 9.54
C GLN A 281 8.50 2.88 9.02
N TRP A 282 9.21 2.06 9.79
CA TRP A 282 10.51 1.52 9.37
C TRP A 282 10.39 0.61 8.14
N GLN A 283 9.34 -0.19 8.05
CA GLN A 283 9.08 -0.97 6.83
C GLN A 283 8.87 -0.09 5.60
N CYS A 284 8.11 1.00 5.73
CA CYS A 284 7.94 1.95 4.63
C CYS A 284 9.28 2.59 4.21
N ASN A 285 10.08 3.01 5.19
CA ASN A 285 11.40 3.60 4.93
C ASN A 285 12.35 2.59 4.27
N LEU A 286 12.35 1.35 4.74
CA LEU A 286 13.15 0.27 4.15
C LEU A 286 12.74 -0.01 2.70
N GLU A 287 11.44 -0.03 2.42
CA GLU A 287 10.94 -0.22 1.06
C GLU A 287 11.33 0.95 0.16
N GLN A 288 11.27 2.19 0.65
CA GLN A 288 11.77 3.36 -0.09
C GLN A 288 13.26 3.23 -0.43
N LEU A 289 14.08 2.81 0.52
CA LEU A 289 15.51 2.59 0.32
C LEU A 289 15.76 1.48 -0.71
N ARG A 290 15.05 0.35 -0.62
CA ARG A 290 15.11 -0.74 -1.61
C ARG A 290 14.78 -0.23 -3.01
N ARG A 291 13.73 0.60 -3.14
CA ARG A 291 13.35 1.22 -4.43
C ARG A 291 14.43 2.15 -4.96
N GLN A 292 15.09 2.92 -4.11
CA GLN A 292 16.22 3.77 -4.53
C GLN A 292 17.39 2.94 -5.07
N HIS A 293 17.74 1.84 -4.42
CA HIS A 293 18.77 0.91 -4.90
C HIS A 293 18.35 0.12 -6.14
N PHE A 294 17.06 -0.12 -6.31
CA PHE A 294 16.51 -0.82 -7.48
C PHE A 294 16.56 0.02 -8.76
N LEU A 295 16.36 1.34 -8.68
CA LEU A 295 16.31 2.20 -9.88
C LEU A 295 17.56 2.12 -10.77
N PRO A 296 18.81 2.21 -10.27
CA PRO A 296 19.99 2.06 -11.10
C PRO A 296 20.12 0.66 -11.70
N LEU A 297 19.74 -0.38 -10.95
CA LEU A 297 19.70 -1.75 -11.44
C LEU A 297 18.70 -1.90 -12.61
N GLN A 298 17.49 -1.38 -12.46
CA GLN A 298 16.48 -1.37 -13.53
C GLN A 298 17.00 -0.64 -14.77
N ARG A 299 17.58 0.57 -14.61
CA ARG A 299 18.14 1.34 -15.72
C ARG A 299 19.25 0.60 -16.46
N ARG A 300 20.18 0.00 -15.74
CA ARG A 300 21.26 -0.80 -16.33
C ARG A 300 20.69 -1.97 -17.12
N THR A 301 19.78 -2.74 -16.54
CA THR A 301 19.24 -3.95 -17.17
C THR A 301 18.41 -3.64 -18.40
N GLN A 302 17.55 -2.62 -18.39
CA GLN A 302 16.75 -2.26 -19.55
C GLN A 302 17.60 -1.91 -20.77
N TRP A 303 18.74 -1.22 -20.57
CA TRP A 303 19.63 -0.85 -21.68
C TRP A 303 20.53 -2.02 -22.13
N LEU A 304 20.86 -2.95 -21.23
CA LEU A 304 21.52 -4.21 -21.63
C LEU A 304 20.60 -5.06 -22.51
N VAL A 305 19.31 -5.18 -22.18
CA VAL A 305 18.33 -5.88 -23.01
C VAL A 305 18.15 -5.17 -24.36
N ALA A 306 18.06 -3.84 -24.36
CA ALA A 306 17.97 -3.06 -25.61
C ALA A 306 19.19 -3.28 -26.50
N ALA A 307 20.40 -3.26 -25.94
CA ALA A 307 21.63 -3.53 -26.69
C ALA A 307 21.65 -4.94 -27.27
N GLY A 308 21.20 -5.95 -26.52
CA GLY A 308 21.06 -7.32 -27.00
C GLY A 308 20.11 -7.43 -28.20
N VAL A 309 18.98 -6.72 -28.16
CA VAL A 309 17.98 -6.69 -29.27
C VAL A 309 18.55 -5.98 -30.51
N VAL A 310 19.37 -4.93 -30.35
CA VAL A 310 20.04 -4.27 -31.49
C VAL A 310 21.07 -5.20 -32.11
N ALA A 311 21.87 -5.89 -31.28
CA ALA A 311 22.94 -6.78 -31.74
C ALA A 311 22.39 -8.07 -32.40
N ALA A 312 21.32 -8.62 -31.86
CA ALA A 312 20.68 -9.84 -32.37
C ALA A 312 19.15 -9.66 -32.29
N PRO A 313 18.47 -9.20 -33.37
CA PRO A 313 17.03 -9.00 -33.38
C PRO A 313 16.31 -10.30 -33.02
N LEU A 314 15.57 -10.30 -31.93
CA LEU A 314 14.86 -11.48 -31.43
C LEU A 314 13.70 -11.82 -32.37
N PRO A 315 13.66 -13.04 -32.95
CA PRO A 315 12.64 -13.40 -33.94
C PRO A 315 11.27 -13.65 -33.34
N SER A 316 11.16 -13.78 -32.00
CA SER A 316 9.91 -14.07 -31.33
C SER A 316 9.78 -13.37 -29.97
N LEU A 317 8.50 -13.10 -29.55
CA LEU A 317 8.18 -12.55 -28.25
C LEU A 317 8.56 -13.50 -27.09
N ASP A 318 8.58 -14.82 -27.34
CA ASP A 318 8.98 -15.81 -26.33
C ASP A 318 10.45 -15.67 -25.90
N LEU A 319 11.34 -15.38 -26.88
CA LEU A 319 12.74 -15.08 -26.59
C LEU A 319 12.90 -13.78 -25.83
N LEU A 320 12.05 -12.79 -26.05
CA LEU A 320 12.04 -11.55 -25.29
C LEU A 320 11.66 -11.79 -23.82
N VAL A 321 10.64 -12.64 -23.56
CA VAL A 321 10.29 -13.09 -22.20
C VAL A 321 11.48 -13.75 -21.53
N LEU A 322 12.16 -14.64 -22.24
CA LEU A 322 13.31 -15.34 -21.74
C LEU A 322 14.48 -14.39 -21.42
N ALA A 323 14.75 -13.40 -22.27
CA ALA A 323 15.79 -12.41 -22.05
C ALA A 323 15.52 -11.55 -20.80
N VAL A 324 14.26 -11.13 -20.59
CA VAL A 324 13.87 -10.37 -19.40
C VAL A 324 13.94 -11.23 -18.14
N ALA A 325 13.55 -12.52 -18.22
CA ALA A 325 13.52 -13.43 -17.10
C ALA A 325 14.91 -14.01 -16.70
N ASN A 326 15.87 -14.04 -17.62
CA ASN A 326 17.19 -14.63 -17.37
C ASN A 326 18.25 -13.66 -16.82
N GLY A 327 17.90 -12.39 -16.55
CA GLY A 327 18.86 -11.38 -16.17
C GLY A 327 19.50 -11.57 -14.79
N LEU A 328 20.75 -11.11 -14.64
CA LEU A 328 21.44 -10.91 -13.35
C LEU A 328 20.61 -10.04 -12.39
N MET A 329 19.69 -9.21 -12.93
CA MET A 329 18.77 -8.37 -12.19
C MET A 329 17.97 -9.14 -11.15
N LEU A 330 17.47 -10.34 -11.46
CA LEU A 330 16.64 -11.12 -10.53
C LEU A 330 17.38 -11.49 -9.24
N ARG A 331 18.66 -11.86 -9.35
CA ARG A 331 19.50 -12.17 -8.18
C ARG A 331 19.78 -10.93 -7.34
N GLU A 332 20.07 -9.80 -7.98
CA GLU A 332 20.29 -8.54 -7.27
C GLU A 332 19.01 -8.04 -6.61
N MET A 333 17.87 -8.19 -7.28
CA MET A 333 16.55 -7.90 -6.70
C MET A 333 16.25 -8.80 -5.49
N ALA A 334 16.49 -10.10 -5.58
CA ALA A 334 16.30 -11.02 -4.46
C ALA A 334 17.15 -10.62 -3.25
N ARG A 335 18.39 -10.16 -3.46
CA ARG A 335 19.25 -9.64 -2.39
C ARG A 335 18.70 -8.34 -1.79
N LEU A 336 18.19 -7.40 -2.60
CA LEU A 336 17.60 -6.15 -2.11
C LEU A 336 16.38 -6.40 -1.22
N TRP A 337 15.54 -7.36 -1.56
CA TRP A 337 14.33 -7.70 -0.78
C TRP A 337 14.55 -8.81 0.25
N ASP A 338 15.81 -9.30 0.41
CA ASP A 338 16.15 -10.40 1.32
C ASP A 338 15.25 -11.64 1.07
N CYS A 339 15.03 -11.94 -0.22
CA CYS A 339 14.14 -13.00 -0.67
C CYS A 339 14.91 -14.33 -0.74
N PRO A 340 14.45 -15.39 -0.05
CA PRO A 340 15.14 -16.67 0.00
C PRO A 340 14.93 -17.56 -1.24
N TRP A 341 14.20 -17.09 -2.24
CA TRP A 341 13.84 -17.88 -3.41
C TRP A 341 15.05 -18.26 -4.26
N THR A 342 15.03 -19.47 -4.80
CA THR A 342 16.03 -19.91 -5.75
C THR A 342 15.96 -19.12 -7.05
N PHE A 343 17.05 -19.14 -7.82
CA PHE A 343 17.06 -18.43 -9.11
C PHE A 343 15.98 -18.95 -10.07
N GLU A 344 15.72 -20.26 -10.07
CA GLU A 344 14.67 -20.89 -10.89
C GLU A 344 13.27 -20.40 -10.49
N GLN A 345 13.03 -20.26 -9.19
CA GLN A 345 11.76 -19.72 -8.66
C GLN A 345 11.58 -18.25 -9.05
N LEU A 346 12.62 -17.44 -8.95
CA LEU A 346 12.62 -16.05 -9.38
C LEU A 346 12.36 -15.92 -10.88
N GLN A 347 12.98 -16.77 -11.68
CA GLN A 347 12.81 -16.83 -13.13
C GLN A 347 11.39 -17.24 -13.52
N ALA A 348 10.83 -18.25 -12.84
CA ALA A 348 9.44 -18.67 -13.06
C ALA A 348 8.45 -17.53 -12.75
N ALA A 349 8.63 -16.84 -11.62
CA ALA A 349 7.83 -15.69 -11.25
C ALA A 349 7.93 -14.54 -12.28
N ALA A 350 9.15 -14.17 -12.67
CA ALA A 350 9.39 -13.14 -13.69
C ALA A 350 8.80 -13.51 -15.05
N SER A 351 8.85 -14.79 -15.42
CA SER A 351 8.24 -15.30 -16.65
C SER A 351 6.71 -15.12 -16.67
N GLU A 352 6.02 -15.41 -15.55
CA GLU A 352 4.58 -15.18 -15.46
C GLU A 352 4.22 -13.68 -15.54
N LEU A 353 5.01 -12.80 -14.92
CA LEU A 353 4.85 -11.36 -15.05
C LEU A 353 5.09 -10.88 -16.49
N ALA A 354 6.11 -11.39 -17.16
CA ALA A 354 6.41 -11.04 -18.55
C ALA A 354 5.31 -11.51 -19.51
N LYS A 355 4.78 -12.74 -19.34
CA LYS A 355 3.62 -13.24 -20.09
C LYS A 355 2.39 -12.34 -19.88
N ALA A 356 2.13 -11.95 -18.64
CA ALA A 356 1.02 -11.04 -18.33
C ALA A 356 1.22 -9.66 -18.97
N ALA A 357 2.45 -9.14 -19.04
CA ALA A 357 2.76 -7.87 -19.69
C ALA A 357 2.53 -7.94 -21.21
N LEU A 358 2.93 -9.04 -21.85
CA LEU A 358 2.64 -9.27 -23.27
C LEU A 358 1.14 -9.39 -23.50
N ALA A 359 0.42 -10.18 -22.71
CA ALA A 359 -1.03 -10.34 -22.84
C ALA A 359 -1.81 -9.02 -22.64
N GLN A 360 -1.25 -8.05 -21.90
CA GLN A 360 -1.82 -6.72 -21.74
C GLN A 360 -1.41 -5.71 -22.82
N GLY A 361 -0.70 -6.15 -23.84
CA GLY A 361 -0.33 -5.30 -24.97
C GLY A 361 0.72 -4.23 -24.62
N VAL A 362 1.59 -4.48 -23.64
CA VAL A 362 2.64 -3.51 -23.24
C VAL A 362 3.60 -3.20 -24.38
N VAL A 363 3.96 -4.21 -25.19
CA VAL A 363 4.84 -4.05 -26.34
C VAL A 363 4.13 -3.32 -27.47
N GLU A 364 2.89 -3.68 -27.78
CA GLU A 364 2.06 -3.06 -28.81
C GLU A 364 1.82 -1.58 -28.51
N TRP A 365 1.47 -1.27 -27.25
CA TRP A 365 1.25 0.10 -26.79
C TRP A 365 2.54 0.94 -26.94
N SER A 366 3.69 0.43 -26.47
CA SER A 366 4.96 1.15 -26.56
C SER A 366 5.40 1.35 -28.01
N SER A 367 5.24 0.33 -28.85
CA SER A 367 5.57 0.40 -30.28
C SER A 367 4.68 1.41 -31.03
N GLN A 368 3.39 1.48 -30.72
CA GLN A 368 2.47 2.47 -31.29
C GLN A 368 2.86 3.90 -30.93
N LEU A 369 3.20 4.14 -29.66
CA LEU A 369 3.66 5.47 -29.22
C LEU A 369 4.97 5.88 -29.89
N LEU A 370 5.95 4.96 -29.96
CA LEU A 370 7.23 5.21 -30.62
C LEU A 370 7.03 5.49 -32.13
N THR A 371 6.17 4.74 -32.80
CA THR A 371 5.81 4.97 -34.20
C THR A 371 5.11 6.32 -34.38
N GLY A 372 4.24 6.72 -33.44
CA GLY A 372 3.61 8.04 -33.41
C GLY A 372 4.64 9.18 -33.32
N LEU A 373 5.67 9.04 -32.50
CA LEU A 373 6.77 10.03 -32.41
C LEU A 373 7.52 10.18 -33.74
N VAL A 374 7.78 9.08 -34.47
CA VAL A 374 8.41 9.14 -35.80
C VAL A 374 7.54 9.96 -36.77
N LYS A 375 6.23 9.69 -36.79
CA LYS A 375 5.29 10.35 -37.71
C LYS A 375 5.05 11.82 -37.41
N LEU A 376 4.94 12.18 -36.10
CA LEU A 376 4.55 13.52 -35.69
C LEU A 376 5.75 14.49 -35.57
N HIS A 377 6.91 14.00 -35.18
CA HIS A 377 8.08 14.83 -34.83
C HIS A 377 9.30 14.57 -35.74
N GLY A 378 9.15 13.73 -36.78
CA GLY A 378 10.28 13.39 -37.67
C GLY A 378 11.48 12.80 -36.91
N ALA A 379 11.23 12.00 -35.89
CA ALA A 379 12.25 11.39 -35.02
C ALA A 379 13.11 10.39 -35.83
N THR A 380 14.01 10.90 -36.66
CA THR A 380 14.86 10.12 -37.57
C THR A 380 15.81 9.16 -36.88
N TRP A 381 16.04 9.34 -35.58
CA TRP A 381 16.85 8.44 -34.76
C TRP A 381 16.16 7.11 -34.41
N LEU A 382 14.82 7.01 -34.60
CA LEU A 382 14.00 5.80 -34.40
C LEU A 382 13.93 4.93 -35.67
N VAL A 383 15.05 4.64 -36.30
CA VAL A 383 15.08 3.86 -37.55
C VAL A 383 15.62 2.43 -37.30
N GLY A 384 15.06 1.44 -37.98
CA GLY A 384 15.52 0.06 -37.92
C GLY A 384 15.23 -0.64 -36.59
N GLY A 385 16.23 -1.28 -35.99
CA GLY A 385 16.10 -2.03 -34.74
C GLY A 385 15.85 -1.18 -33.47
N ALA A 386 16.00 0.16 -33.56
CA ALA A 386 15.83 1.04 -32.40
C ALA A 386 14.40 0.98 -31.81
N LEU A 387 13.37 0.89 -32.66
CA LEU A 387 11.98 0.75 -32.20
C LEU A 387 11.79 -0.53 -31.37
N GLN A 388 12.32 -1.65 -31.87
CA GLN A 388 12.21 -2.94 -31.19
C GLN A 388 13.01 -2.95 -29.88
N ALA A 389 14.22 -2.38 -29.90
CA ALA A 389 15.07 -2.25 -28.71
C ALA A 389 14.44 -1.41 -27.61
N LEU A 390 13.83 -0.27 -27.96
CA LEU A 390 13.12 0.57 -27.00
C LEU A 390 11.85 -0.11 -26.45
N SER A 391 11.11 -0.83 -27.28
CA SER A 391 9.95 -1.61 -26.81
C SER A 391 10.38 -2.73 -25.86
N ALA A 392 11.51 -3.39 -26.13
CA ALA A 392 12.08 -4.39 -25.23
C ALA A 392 12.59 -3.77 -23.92
N ALA A 393 13.23 -2.60 -23.97
CA ALA A 393 13.64 -1.86 -22.78
C ALA A 393 12.42 -1.47 -21.93
N TYR A 394 11.35 -1.01 -22.56
CA TYR A 394 10.12 -0.65 -21.85
C TYR A 394 9.44 -1.87 -21.21
N LEU A 395 9.32 -2.98 -21.93
CA LEU A 395 8.83 -4.24 -21.36
C LEU A 395 9.67 -4.67 -20.14
N THR A 396 11.00 -4.62 -20.26
CA THR A 396 11.92 -4.94 -19.15
C THR A 396 11.63 -4.06 -17.94
N ARG A 397 11.40 -2.78 -18.16
CA ARG A 397 11.08 -1.81 -17.12
C ARG A 397 9.79 -2.14 -16.39
N VAL A 398 8.72 -2.45 -17.12
CA VAL A 398 7.42 -2.85 -16.56
C VAL A 398 7.54 -4.16 -15.78
N VAL A 399 8.21 -5.18 -16.34
CA VAL A 399 8.37 -6.48 -15.68
C VAL A 399 9.24 -6.36 -14.43
N ALA A 400 10.34 -5.61 -14.48
CA ALA A 400 11.21 -5.35 -13.33
C ALA A 400 10.45 -4.67 -12.18
N ARG A 401 9.63 -3.65 -12.50
CA ARG A 401 8.80 -2.97 -11.50
C ARG A 401 7.74 -3.90 -10.91
N SER A 402 7.08 -4.69 -11.75
CA SER A 402 6.10 -5.71 -11.30
C SER A 402 6.76 -6.74 -10.38
N MET A 403 7.99 -7.17 -10.71
CA MET A 403 8.75 -8.10 -9.89
C MET A 403 9.16 -7.48 -8.55
N ALA A 404 9.55 -6.21 -8.53
CA ALA A 404 9.83 -5.48 -7.29
C ALA A 404 8.58 -5.38 -6.40
N ASP A 405 7.41 -5.11 -6.98
CA ASP A 405 6.14 -5.13 -6.25
C ASP A 405 5.80 -6.51 -5.71
N MET A 406 6.05 -7.56 -6.49
CA MET A 406 5.89 -8.96 -6.08
C MET A 406 6.79 -9.30 -4.91
N LEU A 407 8.08 -9.00 -4.98
CA LEU A 407 9.04 -9.28 -3.90
C LEU A 407 8.68 -8.52 -2.61
N ALA A 408 8.22 -7.28 -2.73
CA ALA A 408 7.75 -6.50 -1.58
C ALA A 408 6.52 -7.13 -0.92
N LEU A 409 5.61 -7.72 -1.70
CA LEU A 409 4.43 -8.43 -1.20
C LEU A 409 4.78 -9.81 -0.59
N SER A 410 5.83 -10.45 -1.10
CA SER A 410 6.27 -11.77 -0.68
C SER A 410 7.31 -11.73 0.45
N ALA A 411 7.50 -10.58 1.10
CA ALA A 411 8.45 -10.45 2.21
C ALA A 411 8.13 -11.45 3.33
N GLY A 412 9.11 -12.31 3.65
CA GLY A 412 8.96 -13.37 4.66
C GLY A 412 8.34 -14.68 4.16
N VAL A 413 8.05 -14.80 2.86
CA VAL A 413 7.57 -16.06 2.24
C VAL A 413 8.78 -16.87 1.77
N SER A 414 8.95 -18.08 2.32
CA SER A 414 10.09 -18.96 2.02
C SER A 414 10.02 -19.57 0.61
N GLU A 415 8.82 -19.85 0.12
CA GLU A 415 8.60 -20.45 -1.19
C GLU A 415 7.50 -19.73 -1.96
N PRO A 416 7.69 -19.47 -3.28
CA PRO A 416 6.66 -18.81 -4.08
C PRO A 416 5.49 -19.75 -4.39
N ASP A 417 4.28 -19.27 -4.21
CA ASP A 417 3.10 -19.89 -4.81
C ASP A 417 2.91 -19.37 -6.25
N LEU A 418 3.36 -20.18 -7.22
CA LEU A 418 3.27 -19.82 -8.63
C LEU A 418 1.83 -19.67 -9.13
N ALA A 419 0.86 -20.37 -8.54
CA ALA A 419 -0.55 -20.22 -8.90
C ALA A 419 -1.08 -18.85 -8.45
N GLU A 420 -0.73 -18.44 -7.25
CA GLU A 420 -1.06 -17.12 -6.72
C GLU A 420 -0.35 -16.00 -7.52
N ILE A 421 0.94 -16.18 -7.84
CA ILE A 421 1.69 -15.25 -8.67
C ILE A 421 1.01 -15.06 -10.03
N LYS A 422 0.65 -16.15 -10.70
CA LYS A 422 -0.06 -16.10 -11.98
C LYS A 422 -1.40 -15.38 -11.87
N ARG A 423 -2.12 -15.56 -10.77
CA ARG A 423 -3.39 -14.86 -10.49
C ARG A 423 -3.21 -13.36 -10.29
N GLN A 424 -2.14 -12.96 -9.60
CA GLN A 424 -1.84 -11.56 -9.28
C GLN A 424 -1.09 -10.82 -10.39
N ALA A 425 -0.38 -11.53 -11.27
CA ALA A 425 0.45 -10.96 -12.31
C ALA A 425 -0.26 -9.89 -13.17
N PRO A 426 -1.51 -10.08 -13.65
CA PRO A 426 -2.17 -9.04 -14.43
C PRO A 426 -2.35 -7.72 -13.68
N LEU A 427 -2.66 -7.77 -12.38
CA LEU A 427 -2.85 -6.57 -11.56
C LEU A 427 -1.52 -5.86 -11.29
N LEU A 428 -0.47 -6.60 -10.96
CA LEU A 428 0.86 -6.05 -10.72
C LEU A 428 1.43 -5.38 -11.98
N VAL A 429 1.28 -6.03 -13.12
CA VAL A 429 1.70 -5.50 -14.41
C VAL A 429 0.90 -4.26 -14.80
N ALA A 430 -0.42 -4.27 -14.65
CA ALA A 430 -1.25 -3.09 -14.95
C ALA A 430 -0.83 -1.88 -14.10
N ARG A 431 -0.56 -2.10 -12.81
CA ARG A 431 -0.06 -1.06 -11.90
C ARG A 431 1.31 -0.55 -12.31
N ALA A 432 2.25 -1.45 -12.61
CA ALA A 432 3.58 -1.09 -13.05
C ALA A 432 3.53 -0.32 -14.39
N ALA A 433 2.77 -0.79 -15.37
CA ALA A 433 2.60 -0.12 -16.64
C ALA A 433 1.97 1.27 -16.50
N ALA A 434 0.97 1.43 -15.63
CA ALA A 434 0.36 2.74 -15.36
C ALA A 434 1.38 3.73 -14.76
N ALA A 435 2.20 3.27 -13.81
CA ALA A 435 3.24 4.10 -13.22
C ALA A 435 4.34 4.46 -14.22
N GLU A 436 4.79 3.51 -15.06
CA GLU A 436 5.81 3.74 -16.09
C GLU A 436 5.29 4.64 -17.23
N LYS A 437 3.98 4.66 -17.51
CA LYS A 437 3.37 5.62 -18.45
C LYS A 437 3.55 7.06 -18.01
N LEU A 438 3.52 7.35 -16.73
CA LEU A 438 3.76 8.70 -16.20
C LEU A 438 5.21 9.15 -16.43
N ASP A 439 6.16 8.21 -16.44
CA ASP A 439 7.58 8.47 -16.69
C ASP A 439 7.96 8.38 -18.17
N TRP A 440 6.99 8.22 -19.08
CA TRP A 440 7.23 8.04 -20.50
C TRP A 440 8.13 9.12 -21.15
N PRO A 441 7.92 10.43 -20.89
CA PRO A 441 8.78 11.48 -21.44
C PRO A 441 10.26 11.32 -21.04
N ALA A 442 10.51 10.98 -19.76
CA ALA A 442 11.86 10.74 -19.26
C ALA A 442 12.48 9.48 -19.87
N PHE A 443 11.69 8.43 -20.08
CA PHE A 443 12.13 7.21 -20.75
C PHE A 443 12.56 7.49 -22.20
N ILE A 444 11.80 8.25 -22.96
CA ILE A 444 12.13 8.61 -24.35
C ILE A 444 13.41 9.43 -24.43
N GLU A 445 13.59 10.38 -23.53
CA GLU A 445 14.83 11.17 -23.49
C GLU A 445 16.04 10.32 -23.14
N GLN A 446 15.93 9.39 -22.19
CA GLN A 446 16.97 8.40 -21.88
C GLN A 446 17.27 7.50 -23.09
N GLY A 447 16.24 7.07 -23.81
CA GLY A 447 16.38 6.25 -25.03
C GLY A 447 17.10 7.00 -26.13
N ARG A 448 16.79 8.26 -26.34
CA ARG A 448 17.47 9.13 -27.30
C ARG A 448 18.95 9.27 -26.94
N GLN A 449 19.28 9.59 -25.70
CA GLN A 449 20.66 9.72 -25.23
C GLN A 449 21.43 8.41 -25.37
N TRP A 450 20.80 7.28 -25.02
CA TRP A 450 21.42 5.97 -25.14
C TRP A 450 21.73 5.60 -26.60
N LEU A 451 20.79 5.82 -27.54
CA LEU A 451 21.00 5.55 -28.96
C LEU A 451 22.08 6.45 -29.58
N CYS A 452 22.14 7.73 -29.19
CA CYS A 452 23.20 8.64 -29.64
C CYS A 452 24.58 8.25 -29.14
N ASN A 453 24.68 7.56 -28.03
CA ASN A 453 25.94 7.11 -27.42
C ASN A 453 26.33 5.67 -27.80
N LEU A 454 25.53 4.96 -28.62
CA LEU A 454 25.90 3.64 -29.11
C LEU A 454 27.10 3.75 -30.00
N PRO A 455 28.19 2.98 -29.75
CA PRO A 455 29.34 2.90 -30.66
C PRO A 455 28.84 2.32 -32.00
N PRO A 456 29.46 2.71 -33.12
CA PRO A 456 29.08 2.16 -34.43
C PRO A 456 29.17 0.63 -34.40
N ALA A 457 28.22 -0.04 -35.05
CA ALA A 457 27.99 -1.50 -34.98
C ALA A 457 29.27 -2.36 -35.23
N SER A 458 30.30 -1.81 -35.90
CA SER A 458 31.59 -2.46 -36.10
C SER A 458 32.42 -2.63 -34.82
N MET A 459 32.24 -1.78 -33.80
CA MET A 459 32.96 -1.90 -32.52
C MET A 459 32.31 -2.90 -31.57
N ILE A 460 30.98 -3.01 -31.58
CA ILE A 460 30.24 -3.93 -30.68
C ILE A 460 30.59 -5.40 -30.99
N CYS A 461 30.79 -5.75 -32.30
CA CYS A 461 31.20 -7.09 -32.70
C CYS A 461 32.61 -7.44 -32.28
N SER A 462 33.55 -6.47 -32.27
CA SER A 462 34.95 -6.72 -31.88
C SER A 462 35.10 -6.97 -30.38
N ASP A 463 34.35 -6.26 -29.53
CA ASP A 463 34.42 -6.42 -28.06
C ASP A 463 33.76 -7.69 -27.57
N LEU A 464 32.64 -8.13 -28.20
CA LEU A 464 32.02 -9.43 -27.92
C LEU A 464 32.90 -10.60 -28.33
N MET A 465 33.62 -10.50 -29.48
CA MET A 465 34.58 -11.51 -29.92
C MET A 465 35.87 -11.53 -29.09
N ALA A 466 36.24 -10.43 -28.47
CA ALA A 466 37.38 -10.34 -27.56
C ALA A 466 37.07 -10.96 -26.18
N ALA A 467 35.83 -10.82 -25.68
CA ALA A 467 35.40 -11.38 -24.41
C ALA A 467 35.28 -12.92 -24.43
N GLU A 468 35.06 -13.53 -25.59
CA GLU A 468 35.06 -15.00 -25.76
C GLU A 468 36.47 -15.63 -25.85
N ARG A 469 37.53 -14.83 -25.95
CA ARG A 469 38.92 -15.32 -26.09
C ARG A 469 39.77 -15.24 -24.83
N THR A 470 39.22 -14.82 -23.71
CA THR A 470 39.92 -14.91 -22.42
C THR A 470 39.55 -16.21 -21.73
N PRO A 471 40.53 -17.12 -21.49
CA PRO A 471 40.31 -18.44 -20.91
C PRO A 471 39.89 -18.40 -19.44
#